data_f662f78641331fe73cfb5114e33e95e3
#
_entry.id   f662f78641331fe73cfb5114e33e95e3
#
_cell.length_a   1.000
_cell.length_b   1.000
_cell.length_c   1.000
_cell.angle_alpha   90.00
_cell.angle_beta   90.00
_cell.angle_gamma   90.00
#
_symmetry.space_group_name_H-M   'P 1'
#
loop_
_entity.id
_entity.type
_entity.pdbx_description
1 polymer ?
#
loop_
_entity_poly.entity_id
_entity_poly.type
_entity_poly.pdbx_seq_one_letter_code
_entity_poly.pdbx_strand_id
1 'polypeptide(L)'
;LRRPPGREAYPGDVFYLHSRLLERSARINEDAVEKLTNKKVKGKTGSLTAMPIIETQAGDVSAFVPTNVISITDGQIFLESDLFNAGIRPAINAGLSVSRVGGAAQTKIIKKLGGGVRLALAQYRELAAFSQFASDLDDATKKQLDRGQRVTELMKQNQYSPLSVAEMALSLFAANEGYFDDVEIKKVMAFEKALHEYVRANHNDLLEKINNSPDYNDEIGKSMKALMDDFKTNGVW
;
A
#
# COMPACT_ATOMS: atom_id res chain seq x y z
N LEU A 1 -5.27 8.63 -39.92
CA LEU A 1 -4.11 7.76 -39.65
C LEU A 1 -4.01 6.51 -40.54
N ARG A 2 -4.99 6.27 -41.41
CA ARG A 2 -5.10 5.11 -42.30
C ARG A 2 -4.95 3.75 -41.63
N ARG A 3 -5.42 3.64 -40.36
CA ARG A 3 -5.41 2.40 -39.60
C ARG A 3 -6.82 1.80 -39.57
N PRO A 4 -6.98 0.51 -39.88
CA PRO A 4 -8.30 -0.10 -39.89
C PRO A 4 -8.86 -0.25 -38.47
N PRO A 5 -10.21 -0.28 -38.32
CA PRO A 5 -10.83 -0.61 -37.05
C PRO A 5 -10.61 -2.07 -36.69
N GLY A 6 -10.56 -2.37 -35.40
CA GLY A 6 -10.60 -3.73 -34.84
C GLY A 6 -12.02 -4.10 -34.38
N ARG A 7 -12.16 -5.30 -33.81
CA ARG A 7 -13.44 -5.79 -33.31
C ARG A 7 -14.02 -4.90 -32.19
N GLU A 8 -13.21 -4.43 -31.28
CA GLU A 8 -13.61 -3.67 -30.08
C GLU A 8 -12.86 -2.34 -29.96
N ALA A 9 -12.11 -1.95 -30.96
CA ALA A 9 -11.25 -0.77 -30.88
C ALA A 9 -11.11 -0.02 -32.21
N TYR A 10 -10.96 1.30 -32.08
CA TYR A 10 -10.65 2.19 -33.17
C TYR A 10 -9.57 3.19 -32.73
N PRO A 11 -8.34 3.08 -33.22
CA PRO A 11 -7.80 2.16 -34.25
C PRO A 11 -7.66 0.72 -33.75
N GLY A 12 -7.69 -0.26 -34.65
CA GLY A 12 -7.63 -1.70 -34.31
C GLY A 12 -6.32 -2.17 -33.63
N ASP A 13 -5.23 -1.40 -33.79
CA ASP A 13 -3.93 -1.66 -33.17
C ASP A 13 -3.70 -0.88 -31.86
N VAL A 14 -4.75 -0.48 -31.16
CA VAL A 14 -4.64 0.30 -29.91
C VAL A 14 -3.82 -0.40 -28.83
N PHE A 15 -3.89 -1.75 -28.75
CA PHE A 15 -3.03 -2.50 -27.84
C PHE A 15 -1.55 -2.27 -28.11
N TYR A 16 -1.13 -2.32 -29.38
CA TYR A 16 0.25 -2.06 -29.77
C TYR A 16 0.66 -0.61 -29.49
N LEU A 17 -0.26 0.32 -29.62
CA LEU A 17 -0.02 1.72 -29.31
C LEU A 17 0.21 1.93 -27.81
N HIS A 18 -0.63 1.33 -26.96
CA HIS A 18 -0.50 1.40 -25.50
C HIS A 18 0.76 0.68 -25.01
N SER A 19 1.08 -0.50 -25.54
CA SER A 19 2.28 -1.24 -25.16
C SER A 19 3.55 -0.48 -25.50
N ARG A 20 3.67 0.08 -26.71
CA ARG A 20 4.82 0.90 -27.08
C ARG A 20 5.00 2.13 -26.20
N LEU A 21 3.88 2.76 -25.80
CA LEU A 21 3.92 3.93 -24.93
C LEU A 21 4.38 3.56 -23.51
N LEU A 22 3.80 2.51 -22.94
CA LEU A 22 4.07 2.09 -21.57
C LEU A 22 5.44 1.40 -21.43
N GLU A 23 5.91 0.69 -22.43
CA GLU A 23 7.23 0.05 -22.48
C GLU A 23 8.42 1.04 -22.45
N ARG A 24 8.14 2.33 -22.59
CA ARG A 24 9.16 3.37 -22.33
C ARG A 24 9.49 3.50 -20.84
N SER A 25 8.61 3.02 -19.98
CA SER A 25 8.86 2.94 -18.53
C SER A 25 9.79 1.78 -18.27
N ALA A 26 11.03 2.13 -17.92
CA ALA A 26 12.08 1.15 -17.71
C ALA A 26 13.11 1.67 -16.70
N ARG A 27 13.87 0.74 -16.16
CA ARG A 27 15.11 1.04 -15.45
C ARG A 27 16.28 0.63 -16.33
N ILE A 28 17.20 1.56 -16.58
CA ILE A 28 18.41 1.34 -17.36
C ILE A 28 19.62 1.23 -16.43
N ASN A 29 20.57 0.37 -16.82
CA ASN A 29 21.82 0.17 -16.10
C ASN A 29 22.85 1.27 -16.37
N GLU A 30 23.96 1.22 -15.66
CA GLU A 30 25.03 2.22 -15.76
C GLU A 30 25.62 2.31 -17.17
N ASP A 31 25.85 1.16 -17.83
CA ASP A 31 26.39 1.12 -19.20
C ASP A 31 25.50 1.82 -20.21
N ALA A 32 24.16 1.65 -20.06
CA ALA A 32 23.21 2.32 -20.93
C ALA A 32 23.18 3.83 -20.68
N VAL A 33 23.29 4.27 -19.41
CA VAL A 33 23.38 5.69 -19.06
C VAL A 33 24.66 6.31 -19.63
N GLU A 34 25.79 5.64 -19.50
CA GLU A 34 27.05 6.12 -20.07
C GLU A 34 26.98 6.27 -21.59
N LYS A 35 26.40 5.29 -22.29
CA LYS A 35 26.20 5.35 -23.75
C LYS A 35 25.28 6.51 -24.15
N LEU A 36 24.12 6.64 -23.49
CA LEU A 36 23.14 7.67 -23.81
C LEU A 36 23.63 9.09 -23.51
N THR A 37 24.48 9.24 -22.52
CA THR A 37 25.05 10.55 -22.13
C THR A 37 26.41 10.85 -22.77
N ASN A 38 26.86 10.03 -23.73
CA ASN A 38 28.20 10.13 -24.33
C ASN A 38 29.31 10.18 -23.26
N LYS A 39 29.21 9.28 -22.26
CA LYS A 39 30.14 9.14 -21.12
C LYS A 39 30.23 10.36 -20.20
N LYS A 40 29.27 11.30 -20.27
CA LYS A 40 29.21 12.46 -19.39
C LYS A 40 28.73 12.09 -17.98
N VAL A 41 27.93 11.05 -17.85
CA VAL A 41 27.43 10.55 -16.57
C VAL A 41 27.92 9.12 -16.38
N LYS A 42 28.61 8.85 -15.25
CA LYS A 42 29.17 7.54 -14.91
C LYS A 42 28.64 7.08 -13.56
N GLY A 43 28.53 5.76 -13.37
CA GLY A 43 28.12 5.16 -12.10
C GLY A 43 26.68 5.53 -11.68
N LYS A 44 25.81 5.85 -12.64
CA LYS A 44 24.41 6.19 -12.40
C LYS A 44 23.48 5.28 -13.19
N THR A 45 22.37 4.89 -12.57
CA THR A 45 21.25 4.24 -13.24
C THR A 45 20.17 5.30 -13.55
N GLY A 46 19.31 5.00 -14.51
CA GLY A 46 18.15 5.84 -14.81
C GLY A 46 16.85 5.04 -14.69
N SER A 47 15.75 5.70 -14.31
CA SER A 47 14.43 5.06 -14.28
C SER A 47 13.33 6.02 -14.69
N LEU A 48 12.32 5.47 -15.36
CA LEU A 48 11.07 6.15 -15.68
C LEU A 48 9.92 5.25 -15.22
N THR A 49 9.06 5.78 -14.38
CA THR A 49 7.83 5.10 -13.93
C THR A 49 6.63 5.73 -14.61
N ALA A 50 5.76 4.92 -15.22
CA ALA A 50 4.46 5.37 -15.73
C ALA A 50 3.35 4.87 -14.81
N MET A 51 2.38 5.74 -14.54
CA MET A 51 1.17 5.44 -13.79
C MET A 51 -0.05 5.77 -14.66
N PRO A 52 -0.45 4.87 -15.58
CA PRO A 52 -1.64 5.10 -16.38
C PRO A 52 -2.89 5.00 -15.50
N ILE A 53 -3.84 5.92 -15.73
CA ILE A 53 -5.13 5.93 -15.07
C ILE A 53 -6.16 5.47 -16.09
N ILE A 54 -6.88 4.40 -15.78
CA ILE A 54 -7.91 3.81 -16.65
C ILE A 54 -9.24 3.88 -15.93
N GLU A 55 -10.20 4.55 -16.55
CA GLU A 55 -11.58 4.56 -16.07
C GLU A 55 -12.28 3.26 -16.50
N THR A 56 -12.93 2.60 -15.53
CA THR A 56 -13.81 1.46 -15.80
C THR A 56 -15.26 1.90 -15.80
N GLN A 57 -16.06 1.38 -16.71
CA GLN A 57 -17.51 1.60 -16.69
C GLN A 57 -18.17 0.56 -15.78
N ALA A 58 -18.89 1.04 -14.78
CA ALA A 58 -19.57 0.19 -13.77
C ALA A 58 -18.64 -0.85 -13.07
N GLY A 59 -17.35 -0.54 -12.94
CA GLY A 59 -16.36 -1.44 -12.32
C GLY A 59 -15.93 -2.62 -13.19
N ASP A 60 -16.31 -2.65 -14.49
CA ASP A 60 -15.93 -3.75 -15.39
C ASP A 60 -14.46 -3.69 -15.78
N VAL A 61 -13.65 -4.49 -15.09
CA VAL A 61 -12.22 -4.69 -15.38
C VAL A 61 -11.95 -5.68 -16.51
N SER A 62 -12.99 -6.40 -16.96
CA SER A 62 -12.89 -7.37 -18.06
C SER A 62 -13.02 -6.73 -19.44
N ALA A 63 -13.37 -5.46 -19.49
CA ALA A 63 -13.47 -4.68 -20.72
C ALA A 63 -12.13 -4.63 -21.47
N PHE A 64 -12.18 -4.35 -22.77
CA PHE A 64 -11.03 -4.44 -23.67
C PHE A 64 -9.83 -3.55 -23.25
N VAL A 65 -10.05 -2.28 -22.93
CA VAL A 65 -8.97 -1.37 -22.57
C VAL A 65 -8.35 -1.71 -21.20
N PRO A 66 -9.13 -1.93 -20.11
CA PRO A 66 -8.58 -2.38 -18.84
C PRO A 66 -7.74 -3.65 -18.94
N THR A 67 -8.24 -4.69 -19.61
CA THR A 67 -7.50 -5.96 -19.76
C THR A 67 -6.19 -5.80 -20.51
N ASN A 68 -6.18 -5.00 -21.56
CA ASN A 68 -4.97 -4.68 -22.31
C ASN A 68 -3.94 -3.98 -21.43
N VAL A 69 -4.33 -2.96 -20.68
CA VAL A 69 -3.41 -2.20 -19.82
C VAL A 69 -2.90 -3.05 -18.66
N ILE A 70 -3.75 -3.87 -18.03
CA ILE A 70 -3.33 -4.82 -17.00
C ILE A 70 -2.29 -5.81 -17.55
N SER A 71 -2.43 -6.24 -18.79
CA SER A 71 -1.48 -7.17 -19.40
C SER A 71 -0.10 -6.57 -19.68
N ILE A 72 -0.04 -5.26 -19.92
CA ILE A 72 1.19 -4.53 -20.23
C ILE A 72 1.92 -4.12 -18.93
N THR A 73 1.19 -3.69 -17.92
CA THR A 73 1.74 -3.13 -16.67
C THR A 73 2.19 -4.22 -15.69
N ASP A 74 2.99 -3.83 -14.69
CA ASP A 74 3.49 -4.73 -13.64
C ASP A 74 2.53 -4.89 -12.45
N GLY A 75 1.29 -4.55 -12.64
CA GLY A 75 0.24 -4.66 -11.64
C GLY A 75 -0.77 -3.52 -11.75
N GLN A 76 -1.76 -3.53 -10.87
CA GLN A 76 -2.80 -2.51 -10.79
C GLN A 76 -3.14 -2.16 -9.35
N ILE A 77 -3.51 -0.91 -9.15
CA ILE A 77 -4.17 -0.42 -7.94
C ILE A 77 -5.64 -0.21 -8.31
N PHE A 78 -6.52 -0.99 -7.69
CA PHE A 78 -7.95 -0.97 -7.98
C PHE A 78 -8.69 -0.06 -7.00
N LEU A 79 -9.38 0.95 -7.52
CA LEU A 79 -10.16 1.90 -6.72
C LEU A 79 -11.66 1.61 -6.89
N GLU A 80 -12.39 1.59 -5.79
CA GLU A 80 -13.83 1.32 -5.76
C GLU A 80 -14.63 2.52 -5.25
N SER A 81 -15.69 2.86 -5.97
CA SER A 81 -16.60 3.94 -5.58
C SER A 81 -17.31 3.65 -4.26
N ASP A 82 -17.64 2.39 -3.98
CA ASP A 82 -18.33 2.00 -2.75
C ASP A 82 -17.45 2.21 -1.52
N LEU A 83 -16.15 1.89 -1.62
CA LEU A 83 -15.17 2.19 -0.56
C LEU A 83 -15.02 3.70 -0.35
N PHE A 84 -14.98 4.46 -1.44
CA PHE A 84 -14.91 5.92 -1.37
C PHE A 84 -16.13 6.52 -0.66
N ASN A 85 -17.34 6.07 -1.02
CA ASN A 85 -18.59 6.50 -0.43
C ASN A 85 -18.73 6.07 1.04
N ALA A 86 -18.16 4.91 1.40
CA ALA A 86 -18.06 4.45 2.79
C ALA A 86 -17.01 5.21 3.63
N GLY A 87 -16.32 6.21 3.03
CA GLY A 87 -15.31 7.02 3.73
C GLY A 87 -13.96 6.36 3.86
N ILE A 88 -13.70 5.26 3.16
CA ILE A 88 -12.39 4.62 3.08
C ILE A 88 -11.57 5.34 2.01
N ARG A 89 -10.59 6.13 2.44
CA ARG A 89 -9.76 6.94 1.54
C ARG A 89 -8.29 6.81 1.91
N PRO A 90 -7.44 6.35 0.97
CA PRO A 90 -7.75 6.02 -0.43
C PRO A 90 -8.67 4.80 -0.57
N ALA A 91 -9.53 4.82 -1.59
CA ALA A 91 -10.55 3.79 -1.83
C ALA A 91 -9.96 2.53 -2.50
N ILE A 92 -8.85 2.03 -1.99
CA ILE A 92 -8.09 0.93 -2.57
C ILE A 92 -8.68 -0.41 -2.15
N ASN A 93 -9.10 -1.21 -3.15
CA ASN A 93 -9.42 -2.60 -2.92
C ASN A 93 -8.14 -3.45 -2.90
N ALA A 94 -7.67 -3.82 -1.70
CA ALA A 94 -6.47 -4.62 -1.52
C ALA A 94 -6.59 -6.06 -2.06
N GLY A 95 -7.80 -6.58 -2.24
CA GLY A 95 -8.05 -7.92 -2.80
C GLY A 95 -7.88 -7.98 -4.32
N LEU A 96 -8.33 -6.94 -5.02
CA LEU A 96 -8.25 -6.83 -6.47
C LEU A 96 -6.96 -6.16 -6.95
N SER A 97 -6.27 -5.44 -6.07
CA SER A 97 -4.98 -4.83 -6.39
C SER A 97 -3.88 -5.88 -6.39
N VAL A 98 -3.05 -5.86 -7.42
CA VAL A 98 -1.99 -6.85 -7.64
C VAL A 98 -0.69 -6.16 -8.01
N SER A 99 0.41 -6.63 -7.46
CA SER A 99 1.77 -6.30 -7.92
C SER A 99 2.46 -7.56 -8.42
N ARG A 100 2.95 -7.56 -9.68
CA ARG A 100 3.73 -8.69 -10.24
C ARG A 100 5.10 -8.80 -9.61
N VAL A 101 5.69 -7.68 -9.20
CA VAL A 101 6.98 -7.64 -8.50
C VAL A 101 6.83 -8.07 -7.05
N GLY A 102 5.73 -7.67 -6.42
CA GLY A 102 5.35 -8.07 -5.07
C GLY A 102 6.41 -7.75 -4.02
N GLY A 103 6.66 -8.70 -3.14
CA GLY A 103 7.59 -8.53 -2.02
C GLY A 103 9.05 -8.27 -2.39
N ALA A 104 9.46 -8.47 -3.65
CA ALA A 104 10.81 -8.14 -4.10
C ALA A 104 11.05 -6.62 -4.20
N ALA A 105 9.99 -5.83 -4.39
CA ALA A 105 10.06 -4.37 -4.42
C ALA A 105 9.95 -3.72 -3.04
N GLN A 106 9.54 -4.48 -2.01
CA GLN A 106 9.37 -3.96 -0.65
C GLN A 106 10.70 -3.94 0.11
N THR A 107 10.85 -2.95 0.98
CA THR A 107 11.89 -3.00 2.00
C THR A 107 11.65 -4.19 2.94
N LYS A 108 12.71 -4.74 3.53
CA LYS A 108 12.58 -5.93 4.39
C LYS A 108 11.65 -5.72 5.56
N ILE A 109 11.69 -4.54 6.19
CA ILE A 109 10.82 -4.21 7.33
C ILE A 109 9.34 -4.18 6.91
N ILE A 110 9.00 -3.53 5.80
CA ILE A 110 7.61 -3.48 5.30
C ILE A 110 7.14 -4.86 4.86
N LYS A 111 7.99 -5.64 4.20
CA LYS A 111 7.67 -7.03 3.82
C LYS A 111 7.35 -7.90 5.04
N LYS A 112 8.13 -7.76 6.12
CA LYS A 112 7.93 -8.53 7.35
C LYS A 112 6.64 -8.14 8.08
N LEU A 113 6.39 -6.84 8.23
CA LEU A 113 5.26 -6.32 9.01
C LEU A 113 3.95 -6.30 8.21
N GLY A 114 3.99 -6.05 6.93
CA GLY A 114 2.79 -5.92 6.08
C GLY A 114 2.01 -7.23 5.91
N GLY A 115 2.64 -8.38 6.07
CA GLY A 115 1.98 -9.68 5.93
C GLY A 115 0.84 -9.90 6.93
N GLY A 116 1.03 -9.52 8.19
CA GLY A 116 0.03 -9.64 9.24
C GLY A 116 -1.21 -8.76 9.00
N VAL A 117 -0.97 -7.53 8.55
CA VAL A 117 -2.05 -6.58 8.22
C VAL A 117 -2.88 -7.06 7.03
N ARG A 118 -2.22 -7.55 5.97
CA ARG A 118 -2.92 -8.09 4.80
C ARG A 118 -3.82 -9.27 5.17
N LEU A 119 -3.33 -10.17 6.02
CA LEU A 119 -4.12 -11.30 6.51
C LEU A 119 -5.32 -10.84 7.32
N ALA A 120 -5.14 -9.89 8.25
CA ALA A 120 -6.21 -9.32 9.06
C ALA A 120 -7.31 -8.67 8.19
N LEU A 121 -6.93 -7.92 7.16
CA LEU A 121 -7.89 -7.32 6.21
C LEU A 121 -8.66 -8.36 5.39
N ALA A 122 -7.99 -9.44 4.95
CA ALA A 122 -8.66 -10.53 4.22
C ALA A 122 -9.69 -11.24 5.11
N GLN A 123 -9.31 -11.61 6.33
CA GLN A 123 -10.19 -12.24 7.31
C GLN A 123 -11.37 -11.32 7.68
N TYR A 124 -11.11 -10.04 7.89
CA TYR A 124 -12.17 -9.08 8.18
C TYR A 124 -13.22 -9.01 7.08
N ARG A 125 -12.82 -8.97 5.81
CA ARG A 125 -13.75 -8.93 4.66
C ARG A 125 -14.65 -10.16 4.61
N GLU A 126 -14.10 -11.35 4.84
CA GLU A 126 -14.85 -12.59 4.88
C GLU A 126 -15.86 -12.57 6.04
N LEU A 127 -15.41 -12.23 7.24
CA LEU A 127 -16.24 -12.22 8.43
C LEU A 127 -17.31 -11.11 8.41
N ALA A 128 -16.99 -9.93 7.88
CA ALA A 128 -17.92 -8.81 7.80
C ALA A 128 -19.14 -9.12 6.92
N ALA A 129 -18.96 -9.91 5.86
CA ALA A 129 -20.07 -10.36 5.01
C ALA A 129 -21.04 -11.28 5.78
N PHE A 130 -20.53 -12.10 6.69
CA PHE A 130 -21.36 -13.01 7.50
C PHE A 130 -21.92 -12.36 8.78
N SER A 131 -21.26 -11.34 9.33
CA SER A 131 -21.66 -10.69 10.57
C SER A 131 -23.03 -10.00 10.48
N GLN A 132 -23.49 -9.66 9.30
CA GLN A 132 -24.81 -9.08 9.06
C GLN A 132 -25.95 -10.09 9.29
N PHE A 133 -25.66 -11.38 9.26
CA PHE A 133 -26.64 -12.46 9.34
C PHE A 133 -26.56 -13.28 10.64
N ALA A 134 -25.53 -13.09 11.46
CA ALA A 134 -25.30 -13.88 12.66
C ALA A 134 -25.67 -13.09 13.92
N SER A 135 -26.73 -13.53 14.62
CA SER A 135 -27.15 -12.93 15.89
C SER A 135 -26.19 -13.21 17.04
N ASP A 136 -25.43 -14.33 16.98
CA ASP A 136 -24.51 -14.76 18.04
C ASP A 136 -23.14 -15.14 17.47
N LEU A 137 -22.24 -14.14 17.43
CA LEU A 137 -20.83 -14.39 17.12
C LEU A 137 -20.09 -14.80 18.40
N ASP A 138 -19.19 -15.76 18.28
CA ASP A 138 -18.28 -16.13 19.37
C ASP A 138 -17.25 -15.00 19.64
N ASP A 139 -16.64 -15.02 20.81
CA ASP A 139 -15.74 -13.95 21.25
C ASP A 139 -14.46 -13.87 20.39
N ALA A 140 -14.01 -15.00 19.82
CA ALA A 140 -12.86 -15.02 18.94
C ALA A 140 -13.17 -14.29 17.61
N THR A 141 -14.34 -14.56 17.02
CA THR A 141 -14.80 -13.90 15.80
C THR A 141 -15.04 -12.40 16.03
N LYS A 142 -15.61 -12.02 17.19
CA LYS A 142 -15.77 -10.60 17.56
C LYS A 142 -14.42 -9.87 17.61
N LYS A 143 -13.42 -10.47 18.27
CA LYS A 143 -12.07 -9.90 18.33
C LYS A 143 -11.42 -9.73 16.95
N GLN A 144 -11.62 -10.71 16.05
CA GLN A 144 -11.11 -10.61 14.68
C GLN A 144 -11.80 -9.48 13.89
N LEU A 145 -13.11 -9.33 14.05
CA LEU A 145 -13.86 -8.23 13.43
C LEU A 145 -13.39 -6.87 13.96
N ASP A 146 -13.28 -6.71 15.27
CA ASP A 146 -12.81 -5.49 15.92
C ASP A 146 -11.40 -5.11 15.47
N ARG A 147 -10.50 -6.09 15.41
CA ARG A 147 -9.14 -5.89 14.91
C ARG A 147 -9.16 -5.47 13.44
N GLY A 148 -9.95 -6.14 12.61
CA GLY A 148 -10.08 -5.82 11.18
C GLY A 148 -10.64 -4.43 10.92
N GLN A 149 -11.60 -3.97 11.72
CA GLN A 149 -12.11 -2.61 11.66
C GLN A 149 -11.04 -1.58 12.01
N ARG A 150 -10.27 -1.79 13.09
CA ARG A 150 -9.16 -0.90 13.46
C ARG A 150 -8.10 -0.83 12.39
N VAL A 151 -7.73 -1.97 11.82
CA VAL A 151 -6.78 -2.03 10.69
C VAL A 151 -7.34 -1.30 9.47
N THR A 152 -8.63 -1.41 9.19
CA THR A 152 -9.28 -0.67 8.09
C THR A 152 -9.23 0.85 8.32
N GLU A 153 -9.46 1.32 9.55
CA GLU A 153 -9.31 2.73 9.91
C GLU A 153 -7.85 3.19 9.78
N LEU A 154 -6.90 2.37 10.23
CA LEU A 154 -5.46 2.65 10.12
C LEU A 154 -4.99 2.78 8.67
N MET A 155 -5.64 2.09 7.71
CA MET A 155 -5.28 2.20 6.29
C MET A 155 -5.80 3.48 5.63
N LYS A 156 -6.61 4.28 6.30
CA LYS A 156 -7.01 5.59 5.80
C LYS A 156 -5.85 6.57 5.86
N GLN A 157 -5.74 7.42 4.86
CA GLN A 157 -4.64 8.37 4.74
C GLN A 157 -5.16 9.69 4.18
N ASN A 158 -4.72 10.79 4.75
CA ASN A 158 -5.06 12.11 4.24
C ASN A 158 -4.36 12.36 2.88
N GLN A 159 -5.02 13.14 2.04
CA GLN A 159 -4.43 13.56 0.76
C GLN A 159 -3.18 14.40 1.02
N TYR A 160 -2.15 14.19 0.19
CA TYR A 160 -0.84 14.87 0.28
C TYR A 160 -0.10 14.67 1.62
N SER A 161 -0.36 13.57 2.31
CA SER A 161 0.29 13.23 3.58
C SER A 161 1.04 11.90 3.48
N PRO A 162 2.17 11.86 2.74
CA PRO A 162 2.97 10.64 2.65
C PRO A 162 3.64 10.34 3.98
N LEU A 163 3.77 9.04 4.29
CA LEU A 163 4.51 8.54 5.45
C LEU A 163 5.89 8.05 5.03
N SER A 164 6.88 8.23 5.88
CA SER A 164 8.19 7.60 5.71
C SER A 164 8.12 6.08 5.94
N VAL A 165 9.13 5.34 5.48
CA VAL A 165 9.21 3.88 5.71
C VAL A 165 9.17 3.54 7.19
N ALA A 166 9.84 4.32 8.03
CA ALA A 166 9.86 4.13 9.47
C ALA A 166 8.49 4.35 10.12
N GLU A 167 7.76 5.40 9.73
CA GLU A 167 6.41 5.67 10.23
C GLU A 167 5.42 4.58 9.80
N MET A 168 5.46 4.17 8.52
CA MET A 168 4.66 3.03 8.06
C MET A 168 4.98 1.75 8.85
N ALA A 169 6.26 1.48 9.10
CA ALA A 169 6.68 0.32 9.87
C ALA A 169 6.16 0.35 11.30
N LEU A 170 6.18 1.53 11.96
CA LEU A 170 5.65 1.69 13.32
C LEU A 170 4.14 1.45 13.37
N SER A 171 3.37 2.02 12.45
CA SER A 171 1.92 1.80 12.36
C SER A 171 1.59 0.31 12.14
N LEU A 172 2.30 -0.36 11.22
CA LEU A 172 2.12 -1.79 10.95
C LEU A 172 2.55 -2.66 12.14
N PHE A 173 3.63 -2.31 12.83
CA PHE A 173 4.09 -2.99 14.03
C PHE A 173 3.05 -2.87 15.15
N ALA A 174 2.57 -1.67 15.41
CA ALA A 174 1.55 -1.41 16.42
C ALA A 174 0.26 -2.19 16.16
N ALA A 175 -0.16 -2.30 14.88
CA ALA A 175 -1.32 -3.10 14.49
C ALA A 175 -1.09 -4.61 14.70
N ASN A 176 0.10 -5.12 14.39
CA ASN A 176 0.44 -6.53 14.54
C ASN A 176 0.53 -6.96 16.00
N GLU A 177 1.12 -6.11 16.85
CA GLU A 177 1.34 -6.38 18.28
C GLU A 177 0.14 -6.03 19.17
N GLY A 178 -0.98 -5.57 18.58
CA GLY A 178 -2.22 -5.32 19.32
C GLY A 178 -2.27 -3.99 20.08
N TYR A 179 -1.37 -3.05 19.83
CA TYR A 179 -1.37 -1.73 20.49
C TYR A 179 -2.60 -0.87 20.19
N PHE A 180 -3.39 -1.25 19.19
CA PHE A 180 -4.67 -0.62 18.87
C PHE A 180 -5.88 -1.29 19.52
N ASP A 181 -5.73 -2.44 20.19
CA ASP A 181 -6.86 -3.26 20.63
C ASP A 181 -7.74 -2.57 21.69
N ASP A 182 -7.17 -1.70 22.52
CA ASP A 182 -7.86 -0.88 23.51
C ASP A 182 -8.26 0.52 23.00
N VAL A 183 -7.92 0.86 21.74
CA VAL A 183 -8.24 2.16 21.14
C VAL A 183 -9.63 2.10 20.51
N GLU A 184 -10.48 3.08 20.80
CA GLU A 184 -11.77 3.24 20.12
C GLU A 184 -11.56 3.42 18.62
N ILE A 185 -12.39 2.76 17.81
CA ILE A 185 -12.28 2.76 16.33
C ILE A 185 -12.20 4.20 15.79
N LYS A 186 -13.03 5.11 16.30
CA LYS A 186 -13.05 6.52 15.89
C LYS A 186 -11.77 7.29 16.24
N LYS A 187 -10.98 6.79 17.17
CA LYS A 187 -9.73 7.42 17.62
C LYS A 187 -8.47 6.83 17.01
N VAL A 188 -8.58 5.76 16.20
CA VAL A 188 -7.42 5.07 15.61
C VAL A 188 -6.51 6.02 14.84
N MET A 189 -7.06 6.88 13.97
CA MET A 189 -6.27 7.85 13.21
C MET A 189 -5.65 8.93 14.10
N ALA A 190 -6.35 9.35 15.17
CA ALA A 190 -5.79 10.31 16.11
C ALA A 190 -4.65 9.70 16.92
N PHE A 191 -4.79 8.46 17.34
CA PHE A 191 -3.75 7.68 18.02
C PHE A 191 -2.51 7.52 17.13
N GLU A 192 -2.68 7.13 15.86
CA GLU A 192 -1.57 7.01 14.90
C GLU A 192 -0.85 8.34 14.72
N LYS A 193 -1.59 9.43 14.53
CA LYS A 193 -1.02 10.77 14.39
C LYS A 193 -0.21 11.16 15.64
N ALA A 194 -0.77 10.95 16.83
CA ALA A 194 -0.09 11.23 18.09
C ALA A 194 1.17 10.36 18.25
N LEU A 195 1.11 9.08 17.87
CA LEU A 195 2.26 8.19 17.86
C LEU A 195 3.39 8.75 16.97
N HIS A 196 3.09 9.13 15.73
CA HIS A 196 4.08 9.68 14.81
C HIS A 196 4.68 11.00 15.34
N GLU A 197 3.87 11.90 15.90
CA GLU A 197 4.34 13.14 16.50
C GLU A 197 5.25 12.88 17.71
N TYR A 198 4.86 11.96 18.59
CA TYR A 198 5.65 11.54 19.74
C TYR A 198 7.01 10.99 19.35
N VAL A 199 7.03 10.10 18.35
CA VAL A 199 8.27 9.45 17.89
C VAL A 199 9.20 10.44 17.20
N ARG A 200 8.68 11.36 16.42
CA ARG A 200 9.49 12.45 15.82
C ARG A 200 10.14 13.33 16.88
N ALA A 201 9.44 13.58 18.00
CA ALA A 201 9.93 14.44 19.06
C ALA A 201 10.96 13.72 19.96
N ASN A 202 10.75 12.44 20.29
CA ASN A 202 11.49 11.75 21.33
C ASN A 202 12.41 10.64 20.85
N HIS A 203 12.15 10.07 19.66
CA HIS A 203 12.86 8.90 19.12
C HIS A 203 13.25 9.06 17.64
N ASN A 204 13.65 10.26 17.24
CA ASN A 204 14.00 10.56 15.85
C ASN A 204 15.15 9.70 15.33
N ASP A 205 16.11 9.35 16.18
CA ASP A 205 17.27 8.49 15.85
C ASP A 205 16.81 7.09 15.38
N LEU A 206 15.74 6.54 15.97
CA LEU A 206 15.18 5.27 15.50
C LEU A 206 14.52 5.41 14.14
N LEU A 207 13.80 6.51 13.89
CA LEU A 207 13.21 6.80 12.58
C LEU A 207 14.31 6.91 11.51
N GLU A 208 15.36 7.66 11.78
CA GLU A 208 16.49 7.82 10.85
C GLU A 208 17.21 6.49 10.62
N LYS A 209 17.45 5.69 11.66
CA LYS A 209 18.04 4.36 11.55
C LYS A 209 17.23 3.45 10.61
N ILE A 210 15.89 3.41 10.78
CA ILE A 210 15.00 2.60 9.95
C ILE A 210 14.93 3.14 8.51
N ASN A 211 14.86 4.46 8.33
CA ASN A 211 14.78 5.07 7.00
C ASN A 211 16.08 4.87 6.19
N ASN A 212 17.23 4.93 6.85
CA ASN A 212 18.54 4.73 6.20
C ASN A 212 18.84 3.26 5.92
N SER A 213 18.38 2.35 6.78
CA SER A 213 18.57 0.91 6.64
C SER A 213 17.27 0.18 6.99
N PRO A 214 16.31 0.08 6.03
CA PRO A 214 14.98 -0.42 6.27
C PRO A 214 14.95 -1.97 6.36
N ASP A 215 15.73 -2.50 7.31
CA ASP A 215 15.79 -3.91 7.66
C ASP A 215 14.94 -4.19 8.91
N TYR A 216 14.63 -5.45 9.18
CA TYR A 216 13.94 -5.89 10.38
C TYR A 216 14.72 -7.01 11.04
N ASN A 217 15.22 -6.73 12.22
CA ASN A 217 15.93 -7.68 13.09
C ASN A 217 15.38 -7.60 14.53
N ASP A 218 15.88 -8.47 15.40
CA ASP A 218 15.46 -8.52 16.79
C ASP A 218 15.74 -7.23 17.57
N GLU A 219 16.80 -6.52 17.22
CA GLU A 219 17.16 -5.23 17.84
C GLU A 219 16.10 -4.17 17.50
N ILE A 220 15.78 -4.03 16.22
CA ILE A 220 14.74 -3.09 15.73
C ILE A 220 13.39 -3.45 16.34
N GLY A 221 13.02 -4.72 16.36
CA GLY A 221 11.77 -5.19 16.99
C GLY A 221 11.68 -4.84 18.47
N LYS A 222 12.76 -5.04 19.24
CA LYS A 222 12.82 -4.65 20.66
C LYS A 222 12.74 -3.14 20.85
N SER A 223 13.43 -2.36 20.01
CA SER A 223 13.39 -0.91 20.06
C SER A 223 12.00 -0.36 19.76
N MET A 224 11.32 -0.91 18.74
CA MET A 224 9.94 -0.53 18.40
C MET A 224 8.99 -0.88 19.54
N LYS A 225 9.14 -2.05 20.16
CA LYS A 225 8.33 -2.45 21.31
C LYS A 225 8.52 -1.51 22.50
N ALA A 226 9.77 -1.24 22.89
CA ALA A 226 10.08 -0.31 23.98
C ALA A 226 9.50 1.09 23.74
N LEU A 227 9.59 1.58 22.50
CA LEU A 227 8.99 2.85 22.09
C LEU A 227 7.46 2.83 22.22
N MET A 228 6.81 1.74 21.78
CA MET A 228 5.35 1.63 21.89
C MET A 228 4.89 1.56 23.35
N ASP A 229 5.61 0.84 24.20
CA ASP A 229 5.32 0.74 25.64
C ASP A 229 5.50 2.11 26.31
N ASP A 230 6.54 2.86 25.95
CA ASP A 230 6.79 4.22 26.40
C ASP A 230 5.68 5.18 25.95
N PHE A 231 5.30 5.15 24.67
CA PHE A 231 4.20 5.96 24.13
C PHE A 231 2.87 5.65 24.84
N LYS A 232 2.55 4.38 25.09
CA LYS A 232 1.32 4.00 25.81
C LYS A 232 1.30 4.52 27.25
N THR A 233 2.47 4.67 27.88
CA THR A 233 2.60 5.13 29.26
C THR A 233 2.61 6.65 29.38
N ASN A 234 3.32 7.34 28.48
CA ASN A 234 3.65 8.75 28.59
C ASN A 234 3.03 9.61 27.47
N GLY A 235 2.53 9.02 26.43
CA GLY A 235 1.90 9.73 25.31
C GLY A 235 0.51 10.25 25.64
N VAL A 236 0.15 11.35 24.99
CA VAL A 236 -1.22 11.93 25.06
C VAL A 236 -1.90 11.70 23.72
N TRP A 237 -3.01 10.99 23.72
CA TRP A 237 -3.76 10.63 22.50
C TRP A 237 -5.26 10.49 22.72
#